data_309cc622106274b8fdec3ae8d99cd96b
#
_entry.id   309cc622106274b8fdec3ae8d99cd96b
#
_cell.length_a   1.000
_cell.length_b   1.000
_cell.length_c   1.000
_cell.angle_alpha   90.00
_cell.angle_beta   90.00
_cell.angle_gamma   90.00
#
_symmetry.space_group_name_H-M   'P 1'
#
loop_
_entity.id
_entity.type
_entity.pdbx_description
1 polymer ?
#
loop_
_entity_poly.entity_id
_entity_poly.type
_entity_poly.pdbx_seq_one_letter_code
_entity_poly.pdbx_strand_id
1 'polypeptide(L)'
;MYYVADSNANNLDGINGANVTWDYSNLQGYTTTVDNNIVDATTAANASDFPTSVFADELQGNFMVYENQVADSIFAQGYTFSEPSIGDVLVLLSTNELKVMYYPFTYLDSFNDSISGTLDIVGGFPISGDYVGEAIISADGYGTLLLGTNTYADVLRVKIVESSTANLGLLGTIPLTRTQYNYYQPGT
;
A
#
# COMPACT_ATOMS: atom_id res chain seq x y z
N MET A 1 -5.21 17.00 1.37
CA MET A 1 -5.78 16.68 2.71
C MET A 1 -6.88 15.66 2.55
N TYR A 2 -6.78 14.52 3.18
CA TYR A 2 -7.69 13.39 3.05
C TYR A 2 -8.24 13.00 4.44
N TYR A 3 -9.46 12.53 4.48
CA TYR A 3 -10.03 11.99 5.71
C TYR A 3 -9.70 10.51 5.83
N VAL A 4 -9.30 10.08 7.00
CA VAL A 4 -9.17 8.65 7.30
C VAL A 4 -10.58 8.08 7.44
N ALA A 5 -10.95 7.16 6.57
CA ALA A 5 -12.27 6.51 6.63
C ALA A 5 -12.33 5.51 7.79
N ASP A 6 -13.43 5.52 8.53
CA ASP A 6 -13.71 4.50 9.54
C ASP A 6 -14.09 3.18 8.85
N SER A 7 -13.20 2.20 8.86
CA SER A 7 -13.41 0.90 8.23
C SER A 7 -14.54 0.08 8.89
N ASN A 8 -14.90 0.37 10.15
CA ASN A 8 -16.01 -0.30 10.81
C ASN A 8 -17.37 0.28 10.41
N ALA A 9 -17.39 1.55 10.02
CA ALA A 9 -18.60 2.24 9.56
C ALA A 9 -18.83 2.12 8.05
N ASN A 10 -17.79 1.73 7.28
CA ASN A 10 -17.83 1.68 5.83
C ASN A 10 -17.44 0.28 5.33
N ASN A 11 -18.22 -0.29 4.45
CA ASN A 11 -17.84 -1.53 3.76
C ASN A 11 -16.88 -1.24 2.62
N LEU A 12 -15.59 -1.12 2.94
CA LEU A 12 -14.55 -0.78 1.96
C LEU A 12 -14.23 -1.95 1.01
N ASP A 13 -14.50 -3.20 1.41
CA ASP A 13 -14.36 -4.36 0.53
C ASP A 13 -15.39 -4.34 -0.61
N GLY A 14 -16.55 -3.82 -0.34
CA GLY A 14 -17.51 -3.36 -1.31
C GLY A 14 -17.87 -4.35 -2.42
N ILE A 15 -18.47 -3.81 -3.45
CA ILE A 15 -18.91 -4.56 -4.63
C ILE A 15 -17.72 -4.70 -5.60
N ASN A 16 -17.45 -5.93 -6.03
CA ASN A 16 -16.56 -6.20 -7.17
C ASN A 16 -17.39 -6.43 -8.44
N GLY A 17 -16.74 -6.44 -9.59
CA GLY A 17 -17.40 -6.74 -10.87
C GLY A 17 -17.34 -5.62 -11.89
N ALA A 18 -18.07 -5.83 -12.99
CA ALA A 18 -18.15 -4.90 -14.11
C ALA A 18 -19.30 -3.90 -13.95
N ASN A 19 -19.07 -2.66 -14.38
CA ASN A 19 -20.06 -1.58 -14.36
C ASN A 19 -20.66 -1.32 -12.96
N VAL A 20 -19.85 -1.45 -11.92
CA VAL A 20 -20.26 -1.21 -10.55
C VAL A 20 -20.22 0.27 -10.21
N THR A 21 -20.98 0.65 -9.18
CA THR A 21 -20.87 1.98 -8.58
C THR A 21 -20.38 1.83 -7.15
N TRP A 22 -19.22 2.41 -6.85
CA TRP A 22 -18.73 2.56 -5.48
C TRP A 22 -19.18 3.92 -4.97
N ASP A 23 -20.16 3.89 -4.08
CA ASP A 23 -20.72 5.11 -3.49
C ASP A 23 -20.06 5.41 -2.14
N TYR A 24 -19.08 6.29 -2.18
CA TYR A 24 -18.40 6.84 -1.02
C TYR A 24 -18.72 8.33 -0.83
N SER A 25 -19.88 8.79 -1.33
CA SER A 25 -20.33 10.17 -1.17
C SER A 25 -20.59 10.54 0.29
N ASN A 26 -20.94 9.54 1.12
CA ASN A 26 -21.26 9.70 2.53
C ASN A 26 -20.32 8.91 3.45
N LEU A 27 -19.03 8.79 3.08
CA LEU A 27 -18.05 8.12 3.94
C LEU A 27 -18.05 8.71 5.35
N GLN A 28 -18.20 7.84 6.33
CA GLN A 28 -17.98 8.18 7.72
C GLN A 28 -16.46 8.18 7.94
N GLY A 29 -15.91 9.33 8.27
CA GLY A 29 -14.49 9.51 8.53
C GLY A 29 -14.21 9.82 9.99
N TYR A 30 -13.00 9.56 10.44
CA TYR A 30 -12.49 10.16 11.65
C TYR A 30 -12.34 11.68 11.43
N THR A 31 -12.39 12.44 12.52
CA THR A 31 -12.15 13.90 12.45
C THR A 31 -10.72 14.28 12.08
N THR A 32 -9.82 13.28 12.10
CA THR A 32 -8.42 13.45 11.74
C THR A 32 -8.27 13.44 10.22
N THR A 33 -7.60 14.46 9.70
CA THR A 33 -7.19 14.53 8.29
C THR A 33 -5.72 14.16 8.17
N VAL A 34 -5.36 13.54 7.06
CA VAL A 34 -3.98 13.24 6.70
C VAL A 34 -3.68 13.81 5.32
N ASP A 35 -2.45 14.17 5.10
CA ASP A 35 -1.97 14.47 3.76
C ASP A 35 -1.38 13.16 3.19
N ASN A 36 -1.71 12.90 1.95
CA ASN A 36 -1.08 11.85 1.15
C ASN A 36 -0.27 12.58 0.07
N ASN A 37 1.03 12.44 0.12
CA ASN A 37 1.95 13.13 -0.76
C ASN A 37 2.83 12.10 -1.47
N ILE A 38 2.90 12.22 -2.79
CA ILE A 38 3.94 11.53 -3.56
C ILE A 38 5.12 12.49 -3.67
N VAL A 39 6.25 12.09 -3.17
CA VAL A 39 7.47 12.90 -3.14
C VAL A 39 8.61 12.19 -3.88
N ASP A 40 9.61 12.96 -4.29
CA ASP A 40 10.87 12.41 -4.76
C ASP A 40 11.51 11.58 -3.63
N ALA A 41 11.79 10.30 -3.88
CA ALA A 41 12.31 9.39 -2.87
C ALA A 41 13.63 9.88 -2.26
N THR A 42 14.43 10.64 -3.01
CA THR A 42 15.71 11.20 -2.52
C THR A 42 15.52 12.25 -1.43
N THR A 43 14.33 12.83 -1.31
CA THR A 43 13.99 13.84 -0.31
C THR A 43 13.19 13.27 0.87
N ALA A 44 12.76 12.01 0.76
CA ALA A 44 11.98 11.33 1.80
C ALA A 44 12.84 10.95 3.01
N ALA A 45 12.20 10.72 4.15
CA ALA A 45 12.87 10.09 5.28
C ALA A 45 13.39 8.71 4.86
N ASN A 46 14.49 8.24 5.43
CA ASN A 46 15.06 6.92 5.08
C ASN A 46 15.48 6.74 3.60
N ALA A 47 15.63 7.81 2.82
CA ALA A 47 16.06 7.74 1.42
C ALA A 47 17.36 6.93 1.21
N SER A 48 18.25 6.92 2.19
CA SER A 48 19.49 6.14 2.16
C SER A 48 19.27 4.63 2.18
N ASP A 49 18.16 4.17 2.71
CA ASP A 49 17.80 2.75 2.79
C ASP A 49 17.16 2.26 1.49
N PHE A 50 16.67 3.20 0.66
CA PHE A 50 16.00 2.95 -0.61
C PHE A 50 16.68 3.69 -1.78
N PRO A 51 17.97 3.42 -2.08
CA PRO A 51 18.76 4.23 -2.99
C PRO A 51 18.33 4.15 -4.46
N THR A 52 17.49 3.19 -4.83
CA THR A 52 16.99 3.01 -6.19
C THR A 52 15.51 3.42 -6.35
N SER A 53 14.86 3.82 -5.28
CA SER A 53 13.50 4.35 -5.34
C SER A 53 13.47 5.69 -6.07
N VAL A 54 12.44 5.87 -6.90
CA VAL A 54 12.20 7.09 -7.67
C VAL A 54 11.23 8.00 -6.94
N PHE A 55 10.21 7.42 -6.34
CA PHE A 55 9.22 8.17 -5.56
C PHE A 55 8.88 7.44 -4.26
N ALA A 56 8.37 8.20 -3.31
CA ALA A 56 7.85 7.70 -2.06
C ALA A 56 6.43 8.22 -1.86
N ASP A 57 5.51 7.31 -1.54
CA ASP A 57 4.11 7.61 -1.28
C ASP A 57 3.87 7.67 0.23
N GLU A 58 3.63 8.87 0.74
CA GLU A 58 3.34 9.12 2.13
C GLU A 58 1.86 8.86 2.40
N LEU A 59 1.58 7.72 3.00
CA LEU A 59 0.24 7.33 3.42
C LEU A 59 0.04 7.66 4.91
N GLN A 60 -0.94 8.45 5.24
CA GLN A 60 -1.34 8.76 6.62
C GLN A 60 -0.24 9.42 7.49
N GLY A 61 0.75 10.07 6.88
CA GLY A 61 1.77 10.85 7.60
C GLY A 61 2.82 10.06 8.38
N ASN A 62 2.61 8.77 8.61
CA ASN A 62 3.53 7.90 9.34
C ASN A 62 3.78 6.55 8.66
N PHE A 63 3.16 6.34 7.49
CA PHE A 63 3.39 5.18 6.65
C PHE A 63 3.90 5.65 5.29
N MET A 64 5.09 5.24 4.92
CA MET A 64 5.71 5.62 3.66
C MET A 64 6.09 4.37 2.87
N VAL A 65 5.68 4.32 1.60
CA VAL A 65 6.04 3.25 0.66
C VAL A 65 7.05 3.80 -0.32
N TYR A 66 8.17 3.13 -0.50
CA TYR A 66 9.23 3.50 -1.43
C TYR A 66 9.11 2.66 -2.68
N GLU A 67 9.02 3.32 -3.82
CA GLU A 67 8.70 2.67 -5.08
C GLU A 67 9.67 3.03 -6.20
N ASN A 68 9.83 2.08 -7.12
CA ASN A 68 10.60 2.23 -8.33
C ASN A 68 9.75 1.82 -9.53
N GLN A 69 10.03 2.44 -10.67
CA GLN A 69 9.41 2.07 -11.95
C GLN A 69 10.47 1.46 -12.86
N VAL A 70 10.23 0.23 -13.30
CA VAL A 70 11.08 -0.48 -14.25
C VAL A 70 10.25 -0.89 -15.45
N ALA A 71 10.56 -0.31 -16.59
CA ALA A 71 9.79 -0.48 -17.83
C ALA A 71 8.30 -0.16 -17.63
N ASP A 72 7.44 -1.15 -17.74
CA ASP A 72 5.99 -1.07 -17.61
C ASP A 72 5.48 -1.48 -16.22
N SER A 73 6.37 -1.68 -15.25
CA SER A 73 6.00 -2.20 -13.94
C SER A 73 6.45 -1.26 -12.81
N ILE A 74 5.63 -1.21 -11.75
CA ILE A 74 5.93 -0.50 -10.49
C ILE A 74 6.22 -1.54 -9.42
N PHE A 75 7.31 -1.31 -8.69
CA PHE A 75 7.76 -2.16 -7.60
C PHE A 75 7.88 -1.35 -6.30
N ALA A 76 7.28 -1.86 -5.22
CA ALA A 76 7.57 -1.37 -3.88
C ALA A 76 8.85 -2.05 -3.37
N GLN A 77 9.82 -1.24 -3.00
CA GLN A 77 11.13 -1.68 -2.47
C GLN A 77 11.10 -1.85 -0.96
N GLY A 78 10.06 -1.34 -0.34
CA GLY A 78 9.80 -1.46 1.08
C GLY A 78 8.98 -0.31 1.62
N TYR A 79 8.89 -0.25 2.93
CA TYR A 79 8.08 0.75 3.61
C TYR A 79 8.57 1.03 5.02
N THR A 80 8.21 2.22 5.51
CA THR A 80 8.45 2.62 6.89
C THR A 80 7.16 3.04 7.55
N PHE A 81 7.04 2.79 8.84
CA PHE A 81 5.94 3.31 9.65
C PHE A 81 6.35 3.41 11.12
N SER A 82 5.63 4.25 11.85
CA SER A 82 5.82 4.39 13.29
C SER A 82 4.64 3.79 14.05
N GLU A 83 4.93 2.89 14.94
CA GLU A 83 3.94 2.28 15.84
C GLU A 83 4.30 2.65 17.29
N PRO A 84 3.45 3.39 18.01
CA PRO A 84 3.78 3.92 19.36
C PRO A 84 4.21 2.85 20.37
N SER A 85 3.77 1.60 20.20
CA SER A 85 4.07 0.51 21.11
C SER A 85 5.42 -0.17 20.86
N ILE A 86 5.95 -0.08 19.64
CA ILE A 86 7.17 -0.80 19.21
C ILE A 86 8.26 0.10 18.64
N GLY A 87 7.91 1.34 18.23
CA GLY A 87 8.84 2.30 17.63
C GLY A 87 8.73 2.37 16.12
N ASP A 88 9.78 2.87 15.50
CA ASP A 88 9.85 2.99 14.05
C ASP A 88 10.20 1.64 13.41
N VAL A 89 9.46 1.28 12.38
CA VAL A 89 9.63 0.03 11.64
C VAL A 89 10.10 0.35 10.22
N LEU A 90 11.15 -0.34 9.80
CA LEU A 90 11.70 -0.30 8.45
C LEU A 90 11.59 -1.70 7.84
N VAL A 91 10.89 -1.82 6.73
CA VAL A 91 10.85 -3.04 5.92
C VAL A 91 11.60 -2.80 4.62
N LEU A 92 12.63 -3.58 4.39
CA LEU A 92 13.43 -3.57 3.16
C LEU A 92 13.16 -4.85 2.37
N LEU A 93 12.54 -4.75 1.22
CA LEU A 93 12.28 -5.88 0.31
C LEU A 93 13.51 -6.13 -0.58
N SER A 94 14.68 -6.28 0.04
CA SER A 94 15.99 -6.28 -0.61
C SER A 94 16.31 -7.55 -1.39
N THR A 95 15.60 -8.64 -1.12
CA THR A 95 15.80 -9.93 -1.81
C THR A 95 14.79 -10.15 -2.92
N ASN A 96 13.53 -9.75 -2.70
CA ASN A 96 12.48 -9.77 -3.70
C ASN A 96 11.48 -8.64 -3.43
N GLU A 97 11.47 -7.66 -4.33
CA GLU A 97 10.58 -6.50 -4.27
C GLU A 97 9.13 -6.91 -4.57
N LEU A 98 8.16 -6.15 -4.07
CA LEU A 98 6.76 -6.34 -4.40
C LEU A 98 6.43 -5.66 -5.74
N LYS A 99 6.06 -6.44 -6.75
CA LYS A 99 5.41 -5.87 -7.93
C LYS A 99 4.00 -5.42 -7.56
N VAL A 100 3.78 -4.11 -7.62
CA VAL A 100 2.49 -3.48 -7.26
C VAL A 100 1.57 -3.42 -8.47
N MET A 101 2.14 -3.15 -9.67
CA MET A 101 1.41 -2.89 -10.89
C MET A 101 2.26 -3.19 -12.12
N TYR A 102 1.62 -3.54 -13.23
CA TYR A 102 2.20 -3.47 -14.58
C TYR A 102 1.21 -2.82 -15.54
N TYR A 103 1.70 -2.26 -16.64
CA TYR A 103 0.87 -1.59 -17.63
C TYR A 103 0.98 -2.28 -19.00
N PRO A 104 -0.15 -2.48 -19.72
CA PRO A 104 -1.52 -2.17 -19.29
C PRO A 104 -2.04 -3.20 -18.28
N PHE A 105 -2.85 -2.76 -17.32
CA PHE A 105 -3.56 -3.58 -16.35
C PHE A 105 -5.05 -3.32 -16.49
N THR A 106 -5.84 -4.35 -16.74
CA THR A 106 -7.25 -4.25 -17.12
C THR A 106 -8.14 -5.10 -16.25
N TYR A 107 -9.43 -4.84 -16.27
CA TYR A 107 -10.41 -5.61 -15.51
C TYR A 107 -10.28 -7.12 -15.75
N LEU A 108 -10.27 -7.90 -14.67
CA LEU A 108 -10.00 -9.34 -14.55
C LEU A 108 -8.52 -9.75 -14.63
N ASP A 109 -7.60 -8.82 -14.88
CA ASP A 109 -6.19 -9.14 -14.74
C ASP A 109 -5.86 -9.41 -13.27
N SER A 110 -5.00 -10.38 -13.04
CA SER A 110 -4.46 -10.66 -11.72
C SER A 110 -3.10 -11.36 -11.82
N PHE A 111 -2.31 -11.18 -10.78
CA PHE A 111 -1.05 -11.90 -10.61
C PHE A 111 -0.74 -12.07 -9.13
N ASN A 112 0.11 -13.03 -8.84
CA ASN A 112 0.70 -13.23 -7.53
C ASN A 112 2.16 -12.83 -7.58
N ASP A 113 2.65 -12.27 -6.48
CA ASP A 113 4.05 -11.96 -6.31
C ASP A 113 4.50 -12.39 -4.92
N SER A 114 5.75 -12.86 -4.81
CA SER A 114 6.37 -13.19 -3.54
C SER A 114 7.30 -12.07 -3.12
N ILE A 115 7.39 -11.81 -1.84
CA ILE A 115 8.23 -10.76 -1.28
C ILE A 115 9.19 -11.33 -0.25
N SER A 116 10.39 -10.77 -0.19
CA SER A 116 11.36 -11.15 0.84
C SER A 116 12.41 -10.06 1.08
N GLY A 117 12.84 -9.98 2.33
CA GLY A 117 13.81 -9.01 2.78
C GLY A 117 13.97 -9.03 4.29
N THR A 118 14.11 -7.85 4.88
CA THR A 118 14.26 -7.69 6.33
C THR A 118 13.22 -6.75 6.91
N LEU A 119 12.92 -6.95 8.18
CA LEU A 119 12.18 -6.01 9.01
C LEU A 119 13.07 -5.60 10.18
N ASP A 120 13.25 -4.28 10.34
CA ASP A 120 14.01 -3.70 11.43
C ASP A 120 13.08 -2.82 12.29
N ILE A 121 13.13 -3.00 13.61
CA ILE A 121 12.51 -2.11 14.58
C ILE A 121 13.59 -1.20 15.11
N VAL A 122 13.46 0.10 14.85
CA VAL A 122 14.44 1.13 15.21
C VAL A 122 13.93 1.87 16.45
N GLY A 123 14.68 1.78 17.54
CA GLY A 123 14.34 2.44 18.81
C GLY A 123 14.35 1.46 19.97
N GLY A 124 14.68 1.94 21.16
CA GLY A 124 14.81 1.10 22.34
C GLY A 124 15.85 0.00 22.18
N PHE A 125 15.42 -1.24 22.08
CA PHE A 125 16.25 -2.37 21.68
C PHE A 125 16.08 -2.60 20.16
N PRO A 126 17.12 -2.41 19.34
CA PRO A 126 17.01 -2.68 17.91
C PRO A 126 16.80 -4.18 17.67
N ILE A 127 15.78 -4.50 16.91
CA ILE A 127 15.37 -5.86 16.57
C ILE A 127 15.35 -5.95 15.06
N SER A 128 16.04 -6.95 14.53
CA SER A 128 16.02 -7.28 13.11
C SER A 128 15.52 -8.69 12.88
N GLY A 129 14.85 -8.90 11.77
CA GLY A 129 14.38 -10.23 11.39
C GLY A 129 14.13 -10.38 9.91
N ASP A 130 13.94 -11.62 9.49
CA ASP A 130 13.55 -11.93 8.12
C ASP A 130 12.09 -11.54 7.89
N TYR A 131 11.82 -10.95 6.72
CA TYR A 131 10.49 -10.61 6.26
C TYR A 131 10.19 -11.36 4.97
N VAL A 132 9.16 -12.19 4.99
CA VAL A 132 8.77 -12.99 3.82
C VAL A 132 7.25 -13.01 3.69
N GLY A 133 6.78 -13.07 2.45
CA GLY A 133 5.34 -13.13 2.19
C GLY A 133 5.01 -13.27 0.72
N GLU A 134 3.74 -13.11 0.46
CA GLU A 134 3.17 -13.10 -0.88
C GLU A 134 2.04 -12.08 -0.96
N ALA A 135 1.82 -11.54 -2.13
CA ALA A 135 0.72 -10.64 -2.44
C ALA A 135 -0.06 -11.15 -3.64
N ILE A 136 -1.38 -10.94 -3.58
CA ILE A 136 -2.30 -11.16 -4.70
C ILE A 136 -2.77 -9.78 -5.15
N ILE A 137 -2.49 -9.44 -6.39
CA ILE A 137 -2.90 -8.20 -7.02
C ILE A 137 -3.96 -8.52 -8.07
N SER A 138 -5.12 -7.89 -8.00
CA SER A 138 -6.24 -8.18 -8.90
C SER A 138 -7.01 -6.92 -9.26
N ALA A 139 -7.30 -6.76 -10.55
CA ALA A 139 -8.25 -5.77 -11.06
C ALA A 139 -9.67 -6.35 -10.92
N ASP A 140 -10.25 -6.23 -9.73
CA ASP A 140 -11.46 -6.95 -9.33
C ASP A 140 -12.75 -6.20 -9.64
N GLY A 141 -12.66 -4.96 -10.13
CA GLY A 141 -13.84 -4.20 -10.53
C GLY A 141 -13.53 -3.03 -11.44
N TYR A 142 -14.51 -2.64 -12.25
CA TYR A 142 -14.47 -1.38 -12.95
C TYR A 142 -15.85 -0.72 -12.99
N GLY A 143 -15.88 0.63 -13.02
CA GLY A 143 -17.16 1.34 -13.04
C GLY A 143 -17.04 2.80 -12.65
N THR A 144 -17.95 3.25 -11.80
CA THR A 144 -18.04 4.64 -11.35
C THR A 144 -17.74 4.76 -9.88
N LEU A 145 -16.86 5.69 -9.51
CA LEU A 145 -16.56 6.05 -8.14
C LEU A 145 -17.24 7.39 -7.79
N LEU A 146 -18.08 7.37 -6.76
CA LEU A 146 -18.64 8.57 -6.13
C LEU A 146 -17.84 8.85 -4.86
N LEU A 147 -17.17 9.99 -4.79
CA LEU A 147 -16.36 10.37 -3.63
C LEU A 147 -16.68 11.81 -3.21
N GLY A 148 -17.36 11.96 -2.07
CA GLY A 148 -17.93 13.24 -1.67
C GLY A 148 -18.89 13.76 -2.73
N THR A 149 -18.63 14.94 -3.29
CA THR A 149 -19.44 15.55 -4.36
C THR A 149 -18.95 15.22 -5.77
N ASN A 150 -17.85 14.47 -5.90
CA ASN A 150 -17.23 14.18 -7.19
C ASN A 150 -17.68 12.81 -7.73
N THR A 151 -17.78 12.73 -9.06
CA THR A 151 -18.06 11.49 -9.79
C THR A 151 -16.92 11.22 -10.76
N TYR A 152 -16.33 10.03 -10.65
CA TYR A 152 -15.26 9.56 -11.51
C TYR A 152 -15.78 8.36 -12.31
N ALA A 153 -15.86 8.51 -13.62
CA ALA A 153 -16.27 7.43 -14.53
C ALA A 153 -15.05 6.64 -14.99
N ASP A 154 -15.30 5.43 -15.48
CA ASP A 154 -14.29 4.53 -16.07
C ASP A 154 -13.13 4.20 -15.13
N VAL A 155 -13.43 4.07 -13.83
CA VAL A 155 -12.45 3.77 -12.80
C VAL A 155 -12.20 2.28 -12.72
N LEU A 156 -10.93 1.87 -12.74
CA LEU A 156 -10.48 0.51 -12.44
C LEU A 156 -10.15 0.39 -10.95
N ARG A 157 -10.74 -0.59 -10.26
CA ARG A 157 -10.33 -0.93 -8.90
C ARG A 157 -9.30 -2.05 -8.90
N VAL A 158 -8.18 -1.80 -8.25
CA VAL A 158 -7.14 -2.80 -8.01
C VAL A 158 -7.10 -3.12 -6.52
N LYS A 159 -7.30 -4.39 -6.20
CA LYS A 159 -7.20 -4.94 -4.86
C LYS A 159 -5.84 -5.60 -4.70
N ILE A 160 -5.14 -5.26 -3.62
CA ILE A 160 -3.89 -5.88 -3.20
C ILE A 160 -4.14 -6.55 -1.85
N VAL A 161 -3.90 -7.85 -1.77
CA VAL A 161 -3.93 -8.62 -0.52
C VAL A 161 -2.54 -9.16 -0.27
N GLU A 162 -1.89 -8.65 0.74
CA GLU A 162 -0.57 -9.08 1.19
C GLU A 162 -0.70 -9.91 2.45
N SER A 163 -0.03 -11.05 2.49
CA SER A 163 0.13 -11.92 3.64
C SER A 163 1.60 -12.17 3.86
N SER A 164 2.14 -11.66 4.95
CA SER A 164 3.57 -11.70 5.25
C SER A 164 3.84 -12.13 6.68
N THR A 165 5.09 -12.42 6.94
CA THR A 165 5.56 -12.91 8.24
C THR A 165 6.92 -12.28 8.54
N ALA A 166 7.04 -11.67 9.69
CA ALA A 166 8.31 -11.22 10.24
C ALA A 166 8.82 -12.27 11.26
N ASN A 167 10.00 -12.82 11.03
CA ASN A 167 10.66 -13.75 11.95
C ASN A 167 11.73 -13.00 12.75
N LEU A 168 11.42 -12.70 14.00
CA LEU A 168 12.27 -11.89 14.88
C LEU A 168 13.17 -12.79 15.80
N GLY A 169 13.46 -13.99 15.36
CA GLY A 169 14.33 -14.92 16.09
C GLY A 169 13.75 -15.33 17.44
N LEU A 170 14.42 -15.01 18.55
CA LEU A 170 13.96 -15.38 19.89
C LEU A 170 12.64 -14.73 20.31
N LEU A 171 12.24 -13.65 19.65
CA LEU A 171 10.96 -12.97 19.90
C LEU A 171 9.78 -13.63 19.15
N GLY A 172 10.09 -14.63 18.31
CA GLY A 172 9.07 -15.37 17.59
C GLY A 172 8.73 -14.77 16.24
N THR A 173 7.57 -15.15 15.76
CA THR A 173 7.09 -14.85 14.41
C THR A 173 5.83 -14.02 14.50
N ILE A 174 5.77 -12.92 13.73
CA ILE A 174 4.62 -12.01 13.66
C ILE A 174 4.00 -12.13 12.28
N PRO A 175 2.76 -12.64 12.17
CA PRO A 175 2.02 -12.59 10.92
C PRO A 175 1.46 -11.18 10.69
N LEU A 176 1.54 -10.70 9.45
CA LEU A 176 0.97 -9.44 9.01
C LEU A 176 0.08 -9.68 7.80
N THR A 177 -1.07 -9.01 7.77
CA THR A 177 -1.96 -9.04 6.62
C THR A 177 -2.39 -7.62 6.30
N ARG A 178 -2.30 -7.26 5.02
CA ARG A 178 -2.73 -5.96 4.52
C ARG A 178 -3.69 -6.17 3.35
N THR A 179 -4.78 -5.42 3.35
CA THR A 179 -5.66 -5.30 2.18
C THR A 179 -5.74 -3.84 1.80
N GLN A 180 -5.50 -3.55 0.52
CA GLN A 180 -5.53 -2.20 -0.05
C GLN A 180 -6.41 -2.19 -1.29
N TYR A 181 -7.15 -1.10 -1.48
CA TYR A 181 -7.94 -0.84 -2.68
C TYR A 181 -7.48 0.46 -3.31
N ASN A 182 -7.01 0.38 -4.53
CA ASN A 182 -6.61 1.52 -5.34
C ASN A 182 -7.60 1.73 -6.47
N TYR A 183 -7.94 2.99 -6.73
CA TYR A 183 -8.89 3.37 -7.78
C TYR A 183 -8.16 4.20 -8.81
N TYR A 184 -8.07 3.70 -10.02
CA TYR A 184 -7.35 4.32 -11.12
C TYR A 184 -8.32 4.80 -12.19
N GLN A 185 -8.21 6.06 -12.58
CA GLN A 185 -8.95 6.63 -13.71
C GLN A 185 -8.00 6.74 -14.90
N PRO A 186 -8.37 6.24 -16.10
CA PRO A 186 -7.53 6.38 -17.28
C PRO A 186 -7.29 7.84 -17.67
N GLY A 187 -6.05 8.17 -17.99
CA GLY A 187 -5.69 9.49 -18.55
C GLY A 187 -5.55 10.62 -17.55
N THR A 188 -5.44 10.32 -16.26
CA THR A 188 -5.12 11.32 -15.20
C THR A 188 -3.71 11.15 -14.70
#